data_2cd388a1fc708ecf83e33ce55336ec1d
#
_entry.id   2cd388a1fc708ecf83e33ce55336ec1d
#
_cell.length_a   1.000
_cell.length_b   1.000
_cell.length_c   1.000
_cell.angle_alpha   90.00
_cell.angle_beta   90.00
_cell.angle_gamma   90.00
#
_symmetry.space_group_name_H-M   'P 1'
#
loop_
_entity.id
_entity.type
_entity.pdbx_description
1 polymer ?
#
loop_
_entity_poly.entity_id
_entity_poly.type
_entity_poly.pdbx_seq_one_letter_code
_entity_poly.pdbx_strand_id
1 'polypeptide(L)'
;MTRGEFNAFCRALSATTHVVQWGGSHVWKVGGKVFAIASGKNDEPSFTFKVSDIAYEMLKEQPGLRPAPYLASRGMKWIQHFAKPGLSDAALRDYIRQSHFIVSQGLSKKRRIELGLATPAEGGRAAVLP
;
A
#
# COMPACT_ATOMS: atom_id res chain seq x y z
N MET A 1 -7.45 -3.37 -12.03
CA MET A 1 -6.28 -2.45 -12.17
C MET A 1 -5.11 -3.21 -12.78
N THR A 2 -4.49 -2.63 -13.78
CA THR A 2 -3.29 -3.20 -14.39
C THR A 2 -2.05 -2.80 -13.59
N ARG A 3 -0.93 -3.48 -13.83
CA ARG A 3 0.33 -3.13 -13.19
C ARG A 3 0.79 -1.72 -13.58
N GLY A 4 0.56 -1.32 -14.84
CA GLY A 4 0.89 0.03 -15.29
C GLY A 4 0.09 1.10 -14.57
N GLU A 5 -1.20 0.87 -14.38
CA GLU A 5 -2.08 1.77 -13.63
C GLU A 5 -1.65 1.86 -12.16
N PHE A 6 -1.30 0.73 -11.56
CA PHE A 6 -0.78 0.68 -10.19
C PHE A 6 0.50 1.51 -10.06
N ASN A 7 1.45 1.29 -10.98
CA ASN A 7 2.72 2.02 -10.94
C ASN A 7 2.51 3.53 -11.11
N ALA A 8 1.63 3.93 -12.02
CA ALA A 8 1.32 5.35 -12.22
C ALA A 8 0.71 5.97 -10.96
N PHE A 9 -0.19 5.25 -10.31
CA PHE A 9 -0.82 5.72 -9.08
C PHE A 9 0.20 5.89 -7.95
N CYS A 10 1.04 4.88 -7.73
CA CYS A 10 2.06 4.95 -6.69
C CYS A 10 3.08 6.06 -6.95
N ARG A 11 3.45 6.26 -8.22
CA ARG A 11 4.41 7.30 -8.61
C ARG A 11 3.88 8.69 -8.30
N ALA A 12 2.57 8.87 -8.38
CA ALA A 12 1.93 10.16 -8.09
C ALA A 12 1.85 10.48 -6.60
N LEU A 13 2.05 9.50 -5.72
CA LEU A 13 2.06 9.73 -4.28
C LEU A 13 3.38 10.38 -3.86
N SER A 14 3.33 11.17 -2.78
CA SER A 14 4.47 11.98 -2.35
C SER A 14 5.68 11.14 -1.90
N ALA A 15 6.87 11.56 -2.34
CA ALA A 15 8.15 11.03 -1.87
C ALA A 15 8.30 9.52 -2.08
N THR A 16 7.83 9.01 -3.22
CA THR A 16 7.90 7.58 -3.52
C THR A 16 9.10 7.23 -4.38
N THR A 17 9.61 6.03 -4.18
CA THR A 17 10.65 5.42 -5.01
C THR A 17 10.20 4.03 -5.42
N HIS A 18 10.76 3.53 -6.51
CA HIS A 18 10.34 2.28 -7.14
C HIS A 18 11.55 1.40 -7.42
N VAL A 19 11.40 0.12 -7.15
CA VAL A 19 12.41 -0.88 -7.50
C VAL A 19 11.71 -2.17 -7.91
N VAL A 20 12.32 -2.90 -8.85
CA VAL A 20 11.85 -4.23 -9.23
C VAL A 20 12.78 -5.23 -8.56
N GLN A 21 12.22 -6.11 -7.73
CA GLN A 21 13.00 -7.12 -7.00
C GLN A 21 12.09 -8.32 -6.68
N TRP A 22 12.64 -9.31 -5.99
CA TRP A 22 11.91 -10.50 -5.57
C TRP A 22 11.20 -11.20 -6.74
N GLY A 23 11.95 -11.49 -7.81
CA GLY A 23 11.42 -12.23 -8.95
C GLY A 23 10.50 -11.42 -9.85
N GLY A 24 10.73 -10.12 -9.95
CA GLY A 24 9.98 -9.26 -10.86
C GLY A 24 8.85 -8.49 -10.20
N SER A 25 8.76 -8.47 -8.87
CA SER A 25 7.78 -7.66 -8.16
C SER A 25 8.12 -6.18 -8.26
N HIS A 26 7.10 -5.36 -8.47
CA HIS A 26 7.23 -3.90 -8.47
C HIS A 26 6.98 -3.40 -7.06
N VAL A 27 8.02 -2.89 -6.43
CA VAL A 27 8.01 -2.51 -5.01
C VAL A 27 8.08 -0.99 -4.89
N TRP A 28 7.08 -0.41 -4.24
CA TRP A 28 7.02 1.04 -4.01
C TRP A 28 7.30 1.34 -2.55
N LYS A 29 8.14 2.34 -2.34
CA LYS A 29 8.60 2.75 -1.02
C LYS A 29 8.35 4.22 -0.79
N VAL A 30 8.15 4.59 0.47
CA VAL A 30 8.12 5.97 0.93
C VAL A 30 9.17 6.10 2.04
N GLY A 31 10.13 7.01 1.85
CA GLY A 31 11.21 7.17 2.80
C GLY A 31 12.04 5.90 3.03
N GLY A 32 12.14 5.05 2.00
CA GLY A 32 12.86 3.80 2.09
C GLY A 32 12.08 2.63 2.66
N LYS A 33 10.82 2.84 3.07
CA LYS A 33 9.96 1.78 3.61
C LYS A 33 8.91 1.36 2.60
N VAL A 34 8.73 0.06 2.42
CA VAL A 34 7.75 -0.49 1.46
C VAL A 34 6.32 -0.15 1.92
N PHE A 35 5.48 0.30 0.99
CA PHE A 35 4.06 0.51 1.26
C PHE A 35 3.15 -0.20 0.25
N ALA A 36 3.63 -0.57 -0.93
CA ALA A 36 2.81 -1.26 -1.91
C ALA A 36 3.68 -2.13 -2.82
N ILE A 37 3.16 -3.29 -3.19
CA ILE A 37 3.86 -4.24 -4.04
C ILE A 37 2.87 -4.75 -5.09
N ALA A 38 3.31 -4.79 -6.36
CA ALA A 38 2.58 -5.50 -7.40
C ALA A 38 3.41 -6.70 -7.84
N SER A 39 2.81 -7.87 -7.79
CA SER A 39 3.45 -9.13 -8.18
C SER A 39 2.56 -9.88 -9.16
N GLY A 40 3.03 -11.02 -9.66
CA GLY A 40 2.26 -11.82 -10.60
C GLY A 40 2.38 -11.32 -12.04
N LYS A 41 1.39 -11.67 -12.86
CA LYS A 41 1.41 -11.35 -14.28
C LYS A 41 0.99 -9.92 -14.56
N ASN A 42 1.43 -9.37 -15.69
CA ASN A 42 1.10 -8.00 -16.11
C ASN A 42 -0.41 -7.72 -16.18
N ASP A 43 -1.15 -8.68 -16.71
CA ASP A 43 -2.60 -8.54 -16.95
C ASP A 43 -3.44 -8.97 -15.76
N GLU A 44 -2.88 -9.79 -14.88
CA GLU A 44 -3.55 -10.25 -13.65
C GLU A 44 -2.60 -10.10 -12.45
N PRO A 45 -2.22 -8.86 -12.10
CA PRO A 45 -1.30 -8.65 -10.98
C PRO A 45 -2.00 -8.87 -9.64
N SER A 46 -1.19 -9.23 -8.65
CA SER A 46 -1.60 -9.22 -7.25
C SER A 46 -1.03 -7.97 -6.60
N PHE A 47 -1.82 -7.32 -5.73
CA PHE A 47 -1.41 -6.11 -5.05
C PHE A 47 -1.37 -6.34 -3.54
N THR A 48 -0.28 -5.92 -2.92
CA THR A 48 -0.06 -6.10 -1.48
C THR A 48 0.15 -4.74 -0.85
N PHE A 49 -0.54 -4.47 0.26
CA PHE A 49 -0.50 -3.16 0.92
C PHE A 49 -0.78 -3.31 2.41
N LYS A 50 -0.27 -2.36 3.18
CA LYS A 50 -0.46 -2.32 4.63
C LYS A 50 -1.80 -1.68 4.97
N VAL A 51 -2.47 -2.21 5.99
CA VAL A 51 -3.76 -1.70 6.44
C VAL A 51 -3.77 -1.52 7.95
N SER A 52 -4.79 -0.81 8.45
CA SER A 52 -5.03 -0.69 9.88
C SER A 52 -5.51 -2.04 10.43
N ASP A 53 -5.46 -2.20 11.75
CA ASP A 53 -5.93 -3.42 12.40
C ASP A 53 -7.40 -3.69 12.08
N ILE A 54 -8.23 -2.65 12.10
CA ILE A 54 -9.65 -2.79 11.80
C ILE A 54 -9.86 -3.22 10.34
N ALA A 55 -9.19 -2.56 9.41
CA ALA A 55 -9.31 -2.90 7.99
C ALA A 55 -8.80 -4.33 7.73
N TYR A 56 -7.76 -4.76 8.41
CA TYR A 56 -7.25 -6.12 8.27
C TYR A 56 -8.33 -7.15 8.61
N GLU A 57 -9.01 -6.96 9.73
CA GLU A 57 -10.07 -7.87 10.15
C GLU A 57 -11.24 -7.87 9.18
N MET A 58 -11.56 -6.73 8.60
CA MET A 58 -12.64 -6.60 7.63
C MET A 58 -12.31 -7.20 6.27
N LEU A 59 -11.07 -7.13 5.85
CA LEU A 59 -10.66 -7.49 4.49
C LEU A 59 -10.14 -8.91 4.34
N LYS A 60 -9.54 -9.47 5.36
CA LYS A 60 -8.76 -10.71 5.25
C LYS A 60 -9.54 -11.94 4.77
N GLU A 61 -10.85 -11.93 4.89
CA GLU A 61 -11.70 -13.05 4.49
C GLU A 61 -12.61 -12.72 3.31
N GLN A 62 -12.50 -11.52 2.74
CA GLN A 62 -13.30 -11.16 1.57
C GLN A 62 -12.82 -11.93 0.33
N PRO A 63 -13.76 -12.34 -0.55
CA PRO A 63 -13.39 -13.03 -1.78
C PRO A 63 -12.39 -12.23 -2.61
N GLY A 64 -11.27 -12.86 -2.97
CA GLY A 64 -10.19 -12.21 -3.74
C GLY A 64 -9.17 -11.48 -2.89
N LEU A 65 -9.37 -11.45 -1.57
CA LEU A 65 -8.43 -10.85 -0.63
C LEU A 65 -7.98 -11.91 0.37
N ARG A 66 -6.76 -11.72 0.88
CA ARG A 66 -6.21 -12.62 1.91
C ARG A 66 -5.13 -11.90 2.70
N PRO A 67 -4.79 -12.42 3.89
CA PRO A 67 -3.58 -11.97 4.59
C PRO A 67 -2.39 -12.15 3.64
N ALA A 68 -1.53 -11.14 3.57
CA ALA A 68 -0.40 -11.18 2.65
C ALA A 68 0.53 -12.34 3.03
N PRO A 69 0.90 -13.21 2.06
CA PRO A 69 1.82 -14.31 2.34
C PRO A 69 3.12 -13.80 2.96
N TYR A 70 3.66 -14.55 3.91
CA TYR A 70 4.87 -14.27 4.69
C TYR A 70 4.73 -13.10 5.65
N LEU A 71 4.19 -11.95 5.22
CA LEU A 71 4.06 -10.76 6.06
C LEU A 71 3.05 -10.98 7.18
N ALA A 72 1.88 -11.52 6.84
CA ALA A 72 0.84 -11.77 7.83
C ALA A 72 1.27 -12.84 8.85
N SER A 73 2.05 -13.83 8.43
CA SER A 73 2.55 -14.86 9.32
C SER A 73 3.52 -14.32 10.38
N ARG A 74 4.04 -13.10 10.16
CA ARG A 74 4.90 -12.39 11.11
C ARG A 74 4.11 -11.42 12.00
N GLY A 75 2.79 -11.48 11.95
CA GLY A 75 1.92 -10.60 12.72
C GLY A 75 1.76 -9.21 12.09
N MET A 76 2.21 -9.01 10.88
CA MET A 76 2.09 -7.74 10.18
C MET A 76 0.72 -7.64 9.49
N LYS A 77 0.09 -6.48 9.60
CA LYS A 77 -1.25 -6.26 9.05
C LYS A 77 -1.17 -5.81 7.60
N TRP A 78 -0.90 -6.76 6.73
CA TRP A 78 -0.82 -6.55 5.28
C TRP A 78 -1.84 -7.44 4.59
N ILE A 79 -2.49 -6.91 3.56
CA ILE A 79 -3.51 -7.60 2.75
C ILE A 79 -2.97 -7.76 1.33
N GLN A 80 -3.29 -8.89 0.71
CA GLN A 80 -3.03 -9.11 -0.70
C GLN A 80 -4.35 -9.25 -1.45
N HIS A 81 -4.53 -8.40 -2.46
CA HIS A 81 -5.60 -8.49 -3.44
C HIS A 81 -5.08 -9.39 -4.57
N PHE A 82 -5.56 -10.62 -4.64
CA PHE A 82 -4.95 -11.63 -5.51
C PHE A 82 -5.89 -12.19 -6.59
N ALA A 83 -7.18 -11.92 -6.49
CA ALA A 83 -8.15 -12.47 -7.43
C ALA A 83 -9.44 -11.66 -7.43
N LYS A 84 -10.26 -11.92 -8.42
CA LYS A 84 -11.61 -11.36 -8.46
C LYS A 84 -12.53 -12.15 -7.54
N PRO A 85 -13.59 -11.55 -6.99
CA PRO A 85 -13.99 -10.16 -7.27
C PRO A 85 -13.09 -9.10 -6.63
N GLY A 86 -12.55 -9.36 -5.43
CA GLY A 86 -11.67 -8.41 -4.77
C GLY A 86 -12.28 -7.03 -4.56
N LEU A 87 -11.43 -6.03 -4.49
CA LEU A 87 -11.85 -4.63 -4.33
C LEU A 87 -12.03 -3.98 -5.71
N SER A 88 -12.91 -2.98 -5.77
CA SER A 88 -12.99 -2.12 -6.95
C SER A 88 -11.67 -1.35 -7.10
N ASP A 89 -11.41 -0.84 -8.30
CA ASP A 89 -10.22 -0.03 -8.54
C ASP A 89 -10.19 1.21 -7.64
N ALA A 90 -11.34 1.85 -7.42
CA ALA A 90 -11.43 3.01 -6.54
C ALA A 90 -11.07 2.64 -5.10
N ALA A 91 -11.62 1.56 -4.57
CA ALA A 91 -11.33 1.10 -3.22
C ALA A 91 -9.85 0.69 -3.09
N LEU A 92 -9.32 0.03 -4.11
CA LEU A 92 -7.92 -0.39 -4.12
C LEU A 92 -6.99 0.81 -4.07
N ARG A 93 -7.27 1.86 -4.84
CA ARG A 93 -6.50 3.11 -4.79
C ARG A 93 -6.55 3.74 -3.40
N ASP A 94 -7.72 3.75 -2.78
CA ASP A 94 -7.87 4.31 -1.43
C ASP A 94 -7.04 3.53 -0.41
N TYR A 95 -7.05 2.22 -0.47
CA TYR A 95 -6.24 1.41 0.45
C TYR A 95 -4.74 1.57 0.20
N ILE A 96 -4.32 1.70 -1.04
CA ILE A 96 -2.91 1.96 -1.35
C ILE A 96 -2.50 3.33 -0.82
N ARG A 97 -3.36 4.34 -0.98
CA ARG A 97 -3.12 5.68 -0.43
C ARG A 97 -3.02 5.64 1.09
N GLN A 98 -3.91 4.91 1.75
CA GLN A 98 -3.86 4.72 3.20
C GLN A 98 -2.59 4.01 3.62
N SER A 99 -2.15 3.00 2.86
CA SER A 99 -0.91 2.29 3.14
C SER A 99 0.29 3.25 3.10
N HIS A 100 0.34 4.10 2.09
CA HIS A 100 1.38 5.14 1.98
C HIS A 100 1.38 6.02 3.23
N PHE A 101 0.22 6.47 3.66
CA PHE A 101 0.10 7.29 4.86
C PHE A 101 0.56 6.55 6.12
N ILE A 102 0.04 5.33 6.33
CA ILE A 102 0.40 4.53 7.51
C ILE A 102 1.91 4.31 7.60
N VAL A 103 2.52 3.91 6.48
CA VAL A 103 3.97 3.64 6.44
C VAL A 103 4.76 4.93 6.66
N SER A 104 4.31 6.05 6.06
CA SER A 104 4.99 7.33 6.23
C SER A 104 4.99 7.79 7.69
N GLN A 105 3.95 7.47 8.45
CA GLN A 105 3.87 7.81 9.87
C GLN A 105 4.88 7.02 10.73
N GLY A 106 5.42 5.93 10.21
CA GLY A 106 6.50 5.20 10.86
C GLY A 106 7.87 5.85 10.71
N LEU A 107 7.99 6.89 9.88
CA LEU A 107 9.22 7.66 9.74
C LEU A 107 9.31 8.68 10.87
N SER A 108 10.54 9.11 11.20
CA SER A 108 10.74 10.16 12.19
C SER A 108 10.11 11.47 11.70
N LYS A 109 9.77 12.35 12.61
CA LYS A 109 9.24 13.67 12.26
C LYS A 109 10.22 14.43 11.36
N LYS A 110 11.49 14.38 11.68
CA LYS A 110 12.55 15.01 10.89
C LYS A 110 12.54 14.48 9.45
N ARG A 111 12.46 13.16 9.30
CA ARG A 111 12.47 12.53 7.99
C ARG A 111 11.22 12.91 7.18
N ARG A 112 10.06 12.96 7.82
CA ARG A 112 8.83 13.39 7.15
C ARG A 112 8.95 14.83 6.64
N ILE A 113 9.50 15.71 7.45
CA ILE A 113 9.71 17.11 7.05
C ILE A 113 10.67 17.19 5.87
N GLU A 114 11.79 16.48 5.90
CA GLU A 114 12.76 16.45 4.81
C GLU A 114 12.14 15.98 3.49
N LEU A 115 11.21 15.04 3.57
CA LEU A 115 10.56 14.46 2.39
C LEU A 115 9.32 15.24 1.96
N GLY A 116 8.92 16.27 2.68
CA GLY A 116 7.72 17.03 2.38
C GLY A 116 6.43 16.27 2.68
N LEU A 117 6.48 15.30 3.57
CA LEU A 117 5.32 14.50 3.95
C LEU A 117 4.55 15.16 5.08
N ALA A 118 3.23 14.88 5.15
CA ALA A 118 2.38 15.41 6.21
C ALA A 118 2.84 14.95 7.58
N THR A 119 2.81 15.87 8.57
CA THR A 119 3.04 15.54 9.97
C THR A 119 1.79 14.86 10.53
N PRO A 120 1.86 14.22 11.70
CA PRO A 120 0.67 13.59 12.29
C PRO A 120 -0.53 14.54 12.42
N ALA A 121 -0.29 15.81 12.78
CA ALA A 121 -1.38 16.79 12.89
C ALA A 121 -1.98 17.13 11.53
N GLU A 122 -1.15 17.39 10.53
CA GLU A 122 -1.59 17.62 9.15
C GLU A 122 -2.15 16.35 8.54
N GLY A 123 -1.50 15.22 8.80
CA GLY A 123 -1.94 13.92 8.34
C GLY A 123 -3.30 13.55 8.90
N GLY A 124 -3.57 13.90 10.15
CA GLY A 124 -4.87 13.68 10.75
C GLY A 124 -5.97 14.42 10.00
N ARG A 125 -5.72 15.66 9.61
CA ARG A 125 -6.64 16.44 8.78
C ARG A 125 -6.79 15.82 7.40
N ALA A 126 -5.70 15.47 6.76
CA ALA A 126 -5.70 14.85 5.44
C ALA A 126 -6.38 13.49 5.47
N ALA A 127 -6.18 12.73 6.53
CA ALA A 127 -6.75 11.39 6.66
C ALA A 127 -8.27 11.40 6.88
N VAL A 128 -8.83 12.51 7.34
CA VAL A 128 -10.29 12.63 7.50
C VAL A 128 -10.98 12.92 6.19
N LEU A 129 -10.22 13.30 5.18
CA LEU A 129 -10.77 13.74 3.90
C LEU A 129 -11.08 12.61 2.91
N PRO A 130 -10.46 11.47 2.96
CA PRO A 130 -10.72 10.40 2.00
C PRO A 130 -12.11 9.84 2.06
#